data_07ab7ab09efd389b078fee82d83fc4cd
#
_entry.id   07ab7ab09efd389b078fee82d83fc4cd
#
_cell.length_a   1.000
_cell.length_b   1.000
_cell.length_c   1.000
_cell.angle_alpha   90.00
_cell.angle_beta   90.00
_cell.angle_gamma   90.00
#
_symmetry.space_group_name_H-M   'P 1'
#
loop_
_entity.id
_entity.type
_entity.pdbx_description
1 polymer ?
#
loop_
_entity_poly.entity_id
_entity_poly.type
_entity_poly.pdbx_seq_one_letter_code
_entity_poly.pdbx_strand_id
1 'polypeptide(L)'
;MKDLEDWAAVQKVYKSTKSKRATASLLGISRNTVKKLLAMKDPPVYCRTEYKSKIDRFKEKIIEWRCEPYCFNGTRIFRELRNCGYDGSIGPVYYYLRKVDEDIGDSISKKATTRIETPPGDQAQFDWSEYQIPIAGRFRTVYCFSLILAASRKKAVCFSLREDADAIYEAVQELFDELGGVTKELLIDNPKAFVIENNPKSEDEIRYNPHALLMAKHLGTELNACPCYWPRKKGKIERPFNYIEEQFVKGRSFSGMEDLNSQGKAFVDEWCSQKHTTTQRIPNQHYLLEEKATLLPMPQTHYYVRGLQNRKVSPDSFISIGSNKYSVPVKYVGKTLSFRMVYGFRIMVYDRNGNKVLSCEAQDGKHLVRIDAEHYEPIAKKVSTSIPQVRRDFTERFSNGARYLDAAGTKFDQPTHHARKIMELQELYSDAVLDYFIGKAVDECRMDIKSFRQMLKEYNGRDISQSSCTLPEVLIKAEASGQADPLTRECSYYEEYLKEVRDA
;
A
#
# COMPACT_ATOMS: atom_id res chain seq x y z
N MET A 1 -64.71 15.50 -0.70
CA MET A 1 -64.84 16.43 -1.82
C MET A 1 -65.50 15.63 -2.94
N LYS A 2 -66.42 16.22 -3.72
CA LYS A 2 -67.07 15.49 -4.83
C LYS A 2 -66.18 15.66 -6.07
N ASP A 3 -65.89 14.55 -6.73
CA ASP A 3 -65.00 14.43 -7.89
C ASP A 3 -65.77 14.24 -9.21
N LEU A 4 -65.00 13.95 -10.28
CA LEU A 4 -65.54 13.69 -11.61
C LEU A 4 -66.56 12.53 -11.61
N GLU A 5 -66.26 11.45 -10.83
CA GLU A 5 -67.11 10.26 -10.78
C GLU A 5 -68.43 10.55 -10.06
N ASP A 6 -68.38 11.30 -8.93
CA ASP A 6 -69.56 11.77 -8.24
C ASP A 6 -70.44 12.65 -9.13
N TRP A 7 -69.87 13.54 -9.90
CA TRP A 7 -70.60 14.40 -10.84
C TRP A 7 -71.30 13.56 -11.95
N ALA A 8 -70.50 12.64 -12.57
CA ALA A 8 -71.02 11.77 -13.63
C ALA A 8 -72.19 10.86 -13.11
N ALA A 9 -71.97 10.29 -11.89
CA ALA A 9 -73.01 9.46 -11.23
C ALA A 9 -74.33 10.25 -10.99
N VAL A 10 -74.18 11.51 -10.48
CA VAL A 10 -75.37 12.36 -10.27
C VAL A 10 -76.03 12.70 -11.57
N GLN A 11 -75.33 13.01 -12.65
CA GLN A 11 -75.91 13.28 -13.96
C GLN A 11 -76.66 12.05 -14.52
N LYS A 12 -76.08 10.86 -14.40
CA LYS A 12 -76.64 9.59 -14.89
C LYS A 12 -77.90 9.21 -14.13
N VAL A 13 -77.83 9.20 -12.77
CA VAL A 13 -78.98 8.82 -11.93
C VAL A 13 -80.12 9.82 -12.04
N TYR A 14 -79.85 11.10 -12.18
CA TYR A 14 -80.86 12.12 -12.33
C TYR A 14 -81.58 12.02 -13.67
N LYS A 15 -80.93 11.62 -14.77
CA LYS A 15 -81.56 11.37 -16.05
C LYS A 15 -82.62 10.27 -15.97
N SER A 16 -82.42 9.23 -15.16
CA SER A 16 -83.35 8.11 -14.98
C SER A 16 -84.43 8.46 -13.97
N THR A 17 -84.15 9.11 -12.85
CA THR A 17 -85.10 9.37 -11.75
C THR A 17 -85.96 10.65 -11.93
N LYS A 18 -85.42 11.63 -12.67
CA LYS A 18 -85.97 12.98 -12.85
C LYS A 18 -86.31 13.72 -11.54
N SER A 19 -85.87 13.16 -10.40
CA SER A 19 -86.15 13.68 -9.06
C SER A 19 -84.89 13.88 -8.26
N LYS A 20 -84.57 15.13 -7.81
CA LYS A 20 -83.43 15.47 -6.99
C LYS A 20 -83.47 14.72 -5.64
N ARG A 21 -84.64 14.43 -5.08
CA ARG A 21 -84.79 13.72 -3.83
C ARG A 21 -84.51 12.23 -3.98
N ALA A 22 -85.03 11.61 -5.06
CA ALA A 22 -84.73 10.23 -5.36
C ALA A 22 -83.21 10.02 -5.69
N THR A 23 -82.63 10.89 -6.49
CA THR A 23 -81.17 10.87 -6.80
C THR A 23 -80.30 11.00 -5.52
N ALA A 24 -80.70 11.88 -4.62
CA ALA A 24 -79.97 12.05 -3.34
C ALA A 24 -80.06 10.80 -2.47
N SER A 25 -81.19 10.18 -2.39
CA SER A 25 -81.45 8.92 -1.65
C SER A 25 -80.64 7.74 -2.25
N LEU A 26 -80.67 7.58 -3.58
CA LEU A 26 -79.95 6.48 -4.26
C LEU A 26 -78.45 6.58 -4.18
N LEU A 27 -77.91 7.81 -4.21
CA LEU A 27 -76.45 8.04 -4.15
C LEU A 27 -75.93 8.32 -2.73
N GLY A 28 -76.78 8.32 -1.71
CA GLY A 28 -76.38 8.57 -0.32
C GLY A 28 -75.78 9.96 -0.07
N ILE A 29 -76.11 10.97 -0.89
CA ILE A 29 -75.59 12.35 -0.81
C ILE A 29 -76.72 13.34 -0.50
N SER A 30 -76.35 14.54 0.00
CA SER A 30 -77.35 15.55 0.32
C SER A 30 -78.08 16.09 -0.95
N ARG A 31 -79.38 16.44 -0.81
CA ARG A 31 -80.13 17.09 -1.88
C ARG A 31 -79.50 18.39 -2.37
N ASN A 32 -78.82 19.12 -1.48
CA ASN A 32 -78.07 20.34 -1.83
C ASN A 32 -76.85 20.06 -2.68
N THR A 33 -76.13 18.96 -2.40
CA THR A 33 -75.00 18.50 -3.22
C THR A 33 -75.49 18.09 -4.63
N VAL A 34 -76.59 17.34 -4.75
CA VAL A 34 -77.25 17.01 -6.04
C VAL A 34 -77.60 18.27 -6.81
N LYS A 35 -78.29 19.25 -6.18
CA LYS A 35 -78.61 20.52 -6.78
C LYS A 35 -77.39 21.27 -7.30
N LYS A 36 -76.28 21.32 -6.52
CA LYS A 36 -75.02 21.99 -6.87
C LYS A 36 -74.34 21.29 -8.06
N LEU A 37 -74.22 19.96 -8.04
CA LEU A 37 -73.61 19.22 -9.13
C LEU A 37 -74.44 19.23 -10.45
N LEU A 38 -75.75 19.26 -10.39
CA LEU A 38 -76.61 19.42 -11.55
C LEU A 38 -76.57 20.84 -12.17
N ALA A 39 -76.23 21.86 -11.39
CA ALA A 39 -76.08 23.22 -11.86
C ALA A 39 -74.73 23.47 -12.57
N MET A 40 -73.75 22.55 -12.41
CA MET A 40 -72.45 22.65 -13.03
C MET A 40 -72.48 22.11 -14.45
N LYS A 41 -72.08 22.90 -15.44
CA LYS A 41 -72.01 22.47 -16.85
C LYS A 41 -70.86 21.53 -17.07
N ASP A 42 -69.73 21.76 -16.38
CA ASP A 42 -68.51 21.01 -16.47
C ASP A 42 -68.21 20.28 -15.14
N PRO A 43 -67.44 19.18 -15.15
CA PRO A 43 -67.04 18.48 -13.96
C PRO A 43 -66.32 19.38 -12.98
N PRO A 44 -66.49 19.20 -11.64
CA PRO A 44 -65.75 20.00 -10.66
C PRO A 44 -64.26 19.70 -10.72
N VAL A 45 -63.47 20.69 -11.07
CA VAL A 45 -62.01 20.60 -10.99
C VAL A 45 -61.57 21.20 -9.66
N TYR A 46 -60.75 20.46 -8.91
CA TYR A 46 -60.23 20.96 -7.66
C TYR A 46 -59.13 22.02 -7.94
N CYS A 47 -59.45 23.25 -7.77
CA CYS A 47 -58.49 24.33 -7.74
C CYS A 47 -58.19 24.71 -6.27
N ARG A 48 -56.95 24.44 -5.83
CA ARG A 48 -56.50 24.92 -4.52
C ARG A 48 -56.40 26.42 -4.52
N THR A 49 -57.05 27.06 -3.56
CA THR A 49 -56.92 28.50 -3.37
C THR A 49 -55.49 28.85 -3.08
N GLU A 50 -54.87 29.73 -3.84
CA GLU A 50 -53.50 30.23 -3.57
C GLU A 50 -53.49 31.04 -2.28
N TYR A 51 -52.85 30.50 -1.26
CA TYR A 51 -52.58 31.24 -0.04
C TYR A 51 -51.23 31.95 -0.17
N LYS A 52 -51.14 33.24 0.20
CA LYS A 52 -49.91 33.99 0.29
C LYS A 52 -48.98 33.28 1.30
N SER A 53 -47.85 32.79 0.83
CA SER A 53 -46.87 32.10 1.67
C SER A 53 -45.93 33.16 2.32
N LYS A 54 -45.48 32.87 3.54
CA LYS A 54 -44.48 33.71 4.21
C LYS A 54 -43.20 33.91 3.41
N ILE A 55 -42.90 33.01 2.47
CA ILE A 55 -41.72 33.07 1.60
C ILE A 55 -41.89 34.03 0.43
N ASP A 56 -43.16 34.38 0.05
CA ASP A 56 -43.42 35.13 -1.19
C ASP A 56 -42.67 36.47 -1.24
N ARG A 57 -42.54 37.15 -0.12
CA ARG A 57 -41.80 38.43 -0.02
C ARG A 57 -40.27 38.28 -0.16
N PHE A 58 -39.76 37.07 -0.14
CA PHE A 58 -38.34 36.78 -0.21
C PHE A 58 -37.93 36.07 -1.50
N LYS A 59 -38.85 35.81 -2.41
CA LYS A 59 -38.60 35.05 -3.65
C LYS A 59 -37.49 35.63 -4.49
N GLU A 60 -37.49 36.94 -4.66
CA GLU A 60 -36.44 37.64 -5.44
C GLU A 60 -35.05 37.44 -4.84
N LYS A 61 -34.90 37.62 -3.52
CA LYS A 61 -33.65 37.39 -2.84
C LYS A 61 -33.19 35.91 -2.89
N ILE A 62 -34.13 34.98 -2.88
CA ILE A 62 -33.82 33.55 -3.01
C ILE A 62 -33.26 33.27 -4.38
N ILE A 63 -33.84 33.84 -5.43
CA ILE A 63 -33.36 33.71 -6.82
C ILE A 63 -31.95 34.31 -6.92
N GLU A 64 -31.77 35.55 -6.44
CA GLU A 64 -30.47 36.26 -6.44
C GLU A 64 -29.39 35.39 -5.75
N TRP A 65 -29.65 34.88 -4.56
CA TRP A 65 -28.69 34.06 -3.83
C TRP A 65 -28.47 32.65 -4.39
N ARG A 66 -29.43 32.15 -5.19
CA ARG A 66 -29.32 30.86 -5.85
C ARG A 66 -28.50 30.93 -7.13
N CYS A 67 -28.55 32.05 -7.82
CA CYS A 67 -27.85 32.33 -9.09
C CYS A 67 -26.42 32.86 -8.85
N GLU A 68 -25.65 32.95 -9.93
CA GLU A 68 -24.36 33.66 -9.91
C GLU A 68 -24.53 35.12 -9.54
N PRO A 69 -23.61 35.76 -8.82
CA PRO A 69 -22.31 35.19 -8.41
C PRO A 69 -22.33 34.41 -7.07
N TYR A 70 -23.49 34.33 -6.38
CA TYR A 70 -23.54 33.82 -5.02
C TYR A 70 -23.62 32.30 -4.93
N CYS A 71 -24.44 31.63 -5.72
CA CYS A 71 -24.63 30.18 -5.80
C CYS A 71 -24.82 29.51 -4.41
N PHE A 72 -25.58 30.14 -3.50
CA PHE A 72 -25.74 29.63 -2.14
C PHE A 72 -26.54 28.31 -2.11
N ASN A 73 -26.14 27.40 -1.23
CA ASN A 73 -26.92 26.20 -0.96
C ASN A 73 -28.17 26.51 -0.13
N GLY A 74 -29.15 25.61 -0.13
CA GLY A 74 -30.44 25.82 0.53
C GLY A 74 -30.35 26.10 2.03
N THR A 75 -29.39 25.48 2.73
CA THR A 75 -29.16 25.72 4.17
C THR A 75 -28.66 27.14 4.44
N ARG A 76 -27.76 27.63 3.60
CA ARG A 76 -27.24 29.00 3.69
C ARG A 76 -28.32 30.00 3.36
N ILE A 77 -29.10 29.80 2.30
CA ILE A 77 -30.26 30.65 1.94
C ILE A 77 -31.25 30.73 3.08
N PHE A 78 -31.59 29.62 3.73
CA PHE A 78 -32.47 29.60 4.89
C PHE A 78 -31.92 30.42 6.06
N ARG A 79 -30.62 30.32 6.34
CA ARG A 79 -29.96 31.14 7.37
C ARG A 79 -30.01 32.63 7.06
N GLU A 80 -29.71 33.01 5.83
CA GLU A 80 -29.78 34.43 5.39
C GLU A 80 -31.21 34.96 5.41
N LEU A 81 -32.22 34.12 5.07
CA LEU A 81 -33.63 34.49 5.20
C LEU A 81 -34.02 34.76 6.65
N ARG A 82 -33.51 33.94 7.61
CA ARG A 82 -33.70 34.18 9.05
C ARG A 82 -33.13 35.55 9.47
N ASN A 83 -31.95 35.90 8.99
CA ASN A 83 -31.32 37.19 9.23
C ASN A 83 -32.15 38.34 8.64
N CYS A 84 -32.87 38.11 7.53
CA CYS A 84 -33.79 39.02 6.91
C CYS A 84 -35.21 39.03 7.51
N GLY A 85 -35.44 38.30 8.61
CA GLY A 85 -36.71 38.31 9.32
C GLY A 85 -37.72 37.25 8.83
N TYR A 86 -37.29 36.19 8.16
CA TYR A 86 -38.13 35.06 7.85
C TYR A 86 -38.39 34.20 9.06
N ASP A 87 -39.65 34.08 9.47
CA ASP A 87 -40.09 33.33 10.65
C ASP A 87 -40.69 31.92 10.33
N GLY A 88 -40.69 31.55 9.03
CA GLY A 88 -41.23 30.27 8.56
C GLY A 88 -40.28 29.07 8.77
N SER A 89 -40.78 27.87 8.50
CA SER A 89 -39.97 26.64 8.47
C SER A 89 -39.12 26.53 7.22
N ILE A 90 -38.14 25.62 7.23
CA ILE A 90 -37.22 25.38 6.11
C ILE A 90 -37.90 24.71 4.91
N GLY A 91 -38.98 23.95 5.12
CA GLY A 91 -39.70 23.18 4.08
C GLY A 91 -40.17 24.03 2.88
N PRO A 92 -40.88 25.15 3.09
CA PRO A 92 -41.29 26.05 2.00
C PRO A 92 -40.10 26.64 1.22
N VAL A 93 -38.96 26.86 1.86
CA VAL A 93 -37.74 27.36 1.20
C VAL A 93 -37.21 26.31 0.22
N TYR A 94 -37.07 25.06 0.66
CA TYR A 94 -36.62 23.97 -0.22
C TYR A 94 -37.62 23.65 -1.34
N TYR A 95 -38.92 23.75 -1.05
CA TYR A 95 -39.94 23.59 -2.05
C TYR A 95 -39.83 24.66 -3.16
N TYR A 96 -39.61 25.93 -2.76
CA TYR A 96 -39.44 27.02 -3.71
C TYR A 96 -38.12 26.92 -4.48
N LEU A 97 -37.01 26.55 -3.79
CA LEU A 97 -35.71 26.33 -4.44
C LEU A 97 -35.79 25.25 -5.52
N ARG A 98 -36.57 24.18 -5.29
CA ARG A 98 -36.77 23.14 -6.31
C ARG A 98 -37.44 23.71 -7.56
N LYS A 99 -38.42 24.60 -7.41
CA LYS A 99 -39.05 25.28 -8.56
C LYS A 99 -38.06 26.18 -9.27
N VAL A 100 -37.30 26.98 -8.54
CA VAL A 100 -36.27 27.83 -9.10
C VAL A 100 -35.23 27.03 -9.88
N ASP A 101 -34.79 25.89 -9.32
CA ASP A 101 -33.83 25.00 -10.00
C ASP A 101 -34.45 24.33 -11.26
N GLU A 102 -35.75 24.05 -11.26
CA GLU A 102 -36.49 23.54 -12.43
C GLU A 102 -36.64 24.63 -13.52
N ASP A 103 -36.98 25.85 -13.15
CA ASP A 103 -37.14 26.98 -14.06
C ASP A 103 -35.82 27.44 -14.71
N ILE A 104 -34.69 27.33 -13.97
CA ILE A 104 -33.36 27.65 -14.49
C ILE A 104 -32.86 26.58 -15.49
N GLY A 105 -33.60 25.48 -15.67
CA GLY A 105 -33.22 24.39 -16.59
C GLY A 105 -32.05 23.54 -16.10
N ASP A 106 -31.59 23.78 -14.90
CA ASP A 106 -30.36 23.23 -14.32
C ASP A 106 -30.56 21.82 -13.74
N SER A 107 -31.79 21.38 -13.54
CA SER A 107 -32.11 20.10 -12.91
C SER A 107 -31.90 18.91 -13.85
N ILE A 108 -32.10 19.09 -15.15
CA ILE A 108 -31.89 18.06 -16.17
C ILE A 108 -30.41 18.03 -16.58
N SER A 109 -29.79 19.18 -16.78
CA SER A 109 -28.35 19.25 -17.13
C SER A 109 -27.45 18.76 -15.99
N LYS A 110 -27.81 19.01 -14.73
CA LYS A 110 -27.07 18.49 -13.55
C LYS A 110 -27.23 16.97 -13.34
N LYS A 111 -28.27 16.34 -13.86
CA LYS A 111 -28.49 14.89 -13.79
C LYS A 111 -27.96 14.16 -15.03
N ALA A 112 -27.85 14.85 -16.17
CA ALA A 112 -27.30 14.29 -17.39
C ALA A 112 -25.78 14.22 -17.31
N THR A 113 -25.20 13.03 -17.48
CA THR A 113 -23.77 12.81 -17.63
C THR A 113 -23.47 12.27 -19.01
N THR A 114 -22.61 12.95 -19.75
CA THR A 114 -22.09 12.44 -21.00
C THR A 114 -21.07 11.33 -20.68
N ARG A 115 -21.26 10.17 -21.29
CA ARG A 115 -20.32 9.07 -21.15
C ARG A 115 -19.10 9.38 -22.01
N ILE A 116 -17.96 9.67 -21.36
CA ILE A 116 -16.69 9.89 -22.03
C ILE A 116 -15.97 8.55 -22.10
N GLU A 117 -15.92 7.94 -23.27
CA GLU A 117 -15.08 6.79 -23.55
C GLU A 117 -13.75 7.31 -24.15
N THR A 118 -12.65 6.75 -23.67
CA THR A 118 -11.30 7.11 -24.09
C THR A 118 -10.68 5.93 -24.83
N PRO A 119 -9.89 6.16 -25.89
CA PRO A 119 -9.15 5.09 -26.57
C PRO A 119 -8.21 4.34 -25.59
N PRO A 120 -7.84 3.09 -25.91
CA PRO A 120 -6.86 2.35 -25.14
C PRO A 120 -5.51 3.09 -25.04
N GLY A 121 -4.93 3.12 -23.85
CA GLY A 121 -3.64 3.76 -23.55
C GLY A 121 -3.65 5.29 -23.49
N ASP A 122 -4.77 5.94 -23.75
CA ASP A 122 -4.80 7.42 -23.72
C ASP A 122 -4.88 7.95 -22.31
N GLN A 123 -5.74 7.42 -21.44
CA GLN A 123 -6.00 8.01 -20.12
C GLN A 123 -6.02 6.97 -19.01
N ALA A 124 -5.37 7.30 -17.89
CA ALA A 124 -5.61 6.69 -16.58
C ALA A 124 -6.21 7.70 -15.60
N GLN A 125 -6.94 7.22 -14.61
CA GLN A 125 -7.50 8.04 -13.53
C GLN A 125 -6.89 7.62 -12.21
N PHE A 126 -6.33 8.56 -11.47
CA PHE A 126 -5.73 8.35 -10.16
C PHE A 126 -6.52 9.05 -9.08
N ASP A 127 -6.74 8.35 -7.97
CA ASP A 127 -7.42 8.87 -6.78
C ASP A 127 -7.06 8.05 -5.55
N TRP A 128 -7.47 8.51 -4.35
CA TRP A 128 -7.32 7.75 -3.12
C TRP A 128 -8.44 8.00 -2.12
N SER A 129 -8.56 7.08 -1.18
CA SER A 129 -9.50 7.17 -0.07
C SER A 129 -8.83 6.75 1.23
N GLU A 130 -9.29 7.31 2.34
CA GLU A 130 -8.84 6.98 3.68
C GLU A 130 -9.74 5.92 4.30
N TYR A 131 -9.13 4.94 4.98
CA TYR A 131 -9.83 3.90 5.72
C TYR A 131 -9.25 3.71 7.12
N GLN A 132 -10.09 3.26 8.05
CA GLN A 132 -9.65 2.79 9.35
C GLN A 132 -9.60 1.26 9.32
N ILE A 133 -8.40 0.68 9.28
CA ILE A 133 -8.18 -0.75 9.08
C ILE A 133 -7.50 -1.37 10.31
N PRO A 134 -7.99 -2.53 10.82
CA PRO A 134 -7.29 -3.26 11.88
C PRO A 134 -6.06 -3.99 11.30
N ILE A 135 -4.87 -3.54 11.69
CA ILE A 135 -3.57 -4.09 11.28
C ILE A 135 -2.83 -4.52 12.54
N ALA A 136 -2.41 -5.78 12.61
CA ALA A 136 -1.75 -6.37 13.78
C ALA A 136 -2.54 -6.10 15.10
N GLY A 137 -3.86 -6.19 15.06
CA GLY A 137 -4.76 -5.99 16.20
C GLY A 137 -4.99 -4.53 16.62
N ARG A 138 -4.52 -3.55 15.83
CA ARG A 138 -4.73 -2.11 16.10
C ARG A 138 -5.35 -1.42 14.90
N PHE A 139 -6.33 -0.54 15.14
CA PHE A 139 -6.87 0.31 14.08
C PHE A 139 -5.83 1.36 13.66
N ARG A 140 -5.61 1.47 12.35
CA ARG A 140 -4.72 2.45 11.73
C ARG A 140 -5.43 3.18 10.61
N THR A 141 -5.11 4.45 10.47
CA THR A 141 -5.45 5.22 9.27
C THR A 141 -4.59 4.74 8.12
N VAL A 142 -5.23 4.30 7.05
CA VAL A 142 -4.59 3.78 5.84
C VAL A 142 -5.18 4.46 4.63
N TYR A 143 -4.33 4.89 3.72
CA TYR A 143 -4.70 5.51 2.45
C TYR A 143 -4.61 4.46 1.33
N CYS A 144 -5.72 4.25 0.64
CA CYS A 144 -5.80 3.37 -0.52
C CYS A 144 -5.65 4.21 -1.79
N PHE A 145 -4.52 4.12 -2.44
CA PHE A 145 -4.31 4.71 -3.77
C PHE A 145 -4.80 3.77 -4.84
N SER A 146 -5.50 4.30 -5.84
CA SER A 146 -6.04 3.52 -6.95
C SER A 146 -5.75 4.20 -8.28
N LEU A 147 -5.33 3.40 -9.25
CA LEU A 147 -5.15 3.80 -10.65
C LEU A 147 -6.04 2.92 -11.54
N ILE A 148 -6.83 3.55 -12.39
CA ILE A 148 -7.76 2.87 -13.29
C ILE A 148 -7.47 3.29 -14.73
N LEU A 149 -7.22 2.32 -15.60
CA LEU A 149 -7.13 2.56 -17.04
C LEU A 149 -8.53 2.88 -17.59
N ALA A 150 -8.64 3.96 -18.33
CA ALA A 150 -9.95 4.50 -18.70
C ALA A 150 -10.68 3.69 -19.78
N ALA A 151 -9.99 2.94 -20.63
CA ALA A 151 -10.59 2.08 -21.66
C ALA A 151 -10.99 0.72 -21.10
N SER A 152 -10.04 -0.10 -20.64
CA SER A 152 -10.30 -1.46 -20.16
C SER A 152 -11.00 -1.52 -18.81
N ARG A 153 -10.92 -0.48 -17.99
CA ARG A 153 -11.32 -0.48 -16.57
C ARG A 153 -10.43 -1.38 -15.69
N LYS A 154 -9.27 -1.80 -16.19
CA LYS A 154 -8.26 -2.48 -15.36
C LYS A 154 -7.81 -1.54 -14.26
N LYS A 155 -7.72 -2.08 -13.04
CA LYS A 155 -7.39 -1.34 -11.84
C LYS A 155 -6.14 -1.90 -11.19
N ALA A 156 -5.42 -1.01 -10.51
CA ALA A 156 -4.37 -1.37 -9.58
C ALA A 156 -4.57 -0.56 -8.29
N VAL A 157 -4.19 -1.13 -7.15
CA VAL A 157 -4.28 -0.47 -5.85
C VAL A 157 -3.05 -0.71 -5.01
N CYS A 158 -2.68 0.29 -4.21
CA CYS A 158 -1.70 0.12 -3.14
C CYS A 158 -2.14 0.86 -1.88
N PHE A 159 -1.71 0.38 -0.73
CA PHE A 159 -2.06 0.92 0.58
C PHE A 159 -0.84 1.53 1.25
N SER A 160 -1.02 2.69 1.87
CA SER A 160 0.02 3.49 2.51
C SER A 160 -0.43 3.96 3.88
N LEU A 161 0.52 4.16 4.80
CA LEU A 161 0.29 4.87 6.06
C LEU A 161 0.46 6.40 5.93
N ARG A 162 0.78 6.89 4.71
CA ARG A 162 1.02 8.32 4.44
C ARG A 162 0.30 8.73 3.16
N GLU A 163 -0.14 10.00 3.12
CA GLU A 163 -0.74 10.65 1.95
C GLU A 163 0.04 11.89 1.50
N ASP A 164 1.30 12.02 1.91
CA ASP A 164 2.11 13.15 1.45
C ASP A 164 2.55 13.01 -0.02
N ALA A 165 3.10 14.06 -0.57
CA ALA A 165 3.49 14.10 -1.98
C ALA A 165 4.45 12.97 -2.38
N ASP A 166 5.39 12.58 -1.49
CA ASP A 166 6.29 11.45 -1.75
C ASP A 166 5.51 10.14 -1.92
N ALA A 167 4.59 9.83 -0.99
CA ALA A 167 3.79 8.61 -1.04
C ALA A 167 2.85 8.59 -2.26
N ILE A 168 2.27 9.74 -2.61
CA ILE A 168 1.39 9.87 -3.79
C ILE A 168 2.18 9.62 -5.08
N TYR A 169 3.35 10.22 -5.25
CA TYR A 169 4.15 10.03 -6.46
C TYR A 169 4.75 8.62 -6.57
N GLU A 170 5.13 8.03 -5.44
CA GLU A 170 5.54 6.62 -5.38
C GLU A 170 4.38 5.71 -5.79
N ALA A 171 3.16 5.98 -5.29
CA ALA A 171 1.97 5.21 -5.62
C ALA A 171 1.64 5.28 -7.12
N VAL A 172 1.64 6.46 -7.72
CA VAL A 172 1.39 6.61 -9.16
C VAL A 172 2.35 5.73 -9.98
N GLN A 173 3.64 5.76 -9.63
CA GLN A 173 4.67 5.01 -10.36
C GLN A 173 4.55 3.50 -10.12
N GLU A 174 4.38 3.05 -8.86
CA GLU A 174 4.22 1.62 -8.55
C GLU A 174 2.96 1.04 -9.20
N LEU A 175 1.87 1.81 -9.27
CA LEU A 175 0.64 1.36 -9.91
C LEU A 175 0.77 1.29 -11.44
N PHE A 176 1.52 2.19 -12.06
CA PHE A 176 1.86 2.07 -13.49
C PHE A 176 2.81 0.90 -13.75
N ASP A 177 3.78 0.63 -12.87
CA ASP A 177 4.62 -0.57 -12.94
C ASP A 177 3.78 -1.85 -12.90
N GLU A 178 2.80 -1.92 -11.98
CA GLU A 178 1.87 -3.05 -11.85
C GLU A 178 1.02 -3.24 -13.12
N LEU A 179 0.60 -2.13 -13.73
CA LEU A 179 -0.13 -2.14 -15.01
C LEU A 179 0.79 -2.37 -16.22
N GLY A 180 2.11 -2.36 -16.04
CA GLY A 180 3.09 -2.66 -17.08
C GLY A 180 3.30 -1.57 -18.12
N GLY A 181 2.95 -0.31 -17.81
CA GLY A 181 3.18 0.83 -18.68
C GLY A 181 2.38 2.07 -18.27
N VAL A 182 2.64 3.17 -18.94
CA VAL A 182 2.09 4.51 -18.64
C VAL A 182 1.11 4.93 -19.74
N THR A 183 0.03 5.62 -19.34
CA THR A 183 -0.90 6.24 -20.32
C THR A 183 -0.39 7.60 -20.76
N LYS A 184 -0.87 8.10 -21.91
CA LYS A 184 -0.51 9.43 -22.40
C LYS A 184 -0.94 10.53 -21.44
N GLU A 185 -2.09 10.36 -20.79
CA GLU A 185 -2.68 11.32 -19.86
C GLU A 185 -2.98 10.65 -18.52
N LEU A 186 -2.70 11.37 -17.43
CA LEU A 186 -3.09 11.03 -16.07
C LEU A 186 -4.11 12.03 -15.57
N LEU A 187 -5.36 11.61 -15.44
CA LEU A 187 -6.43 12.40 -14.85
C LEU A 187 -6.35 12.36 -13.33
N ILE A 188 -6.27 13.53 -12.73
CA ILE A 188 -6.10 13.71 -11.28
C ILE A 188 -7.15 14.70 -10.73
N ASP A 189 -7.42 14.60 -9.43
CA ASP A 189 -8.13 15.66 -8.72
C ASP A 189 -7.18 16.82 -8.39
N ASN A 190 -7.67 17.83 -7.67
CA ASN A 190 -6.95 19.06 -7.34
C ASN A 190 -6.29 19.04 -5.93
N PRO A 191 -5.67 17.95 -5.43
CA PRO A 191 -4.93 18.02 -4.19
C PRO A 191 -3.64 18.82 -4.38
N LYS A 192 -3.16 19.46 -3.32
CA LYS A 192 -1.95 20.30 -3.35
C LYS A 192 -0.68 19.56 -3.80
N ALA A 193 -0.66 18.24 -3.69
CA ALA A 193 0.43 17.43 -4.24
C ALA A 193 0.56 17.58 -5.76
N PHE A 194 -0.56 17.72 -6.49
CA PHE A 194 -0.57 17.88 -7.94
C PHE A 194 -0.84 19.32 -8.39
N VAL A 195 -1.79 19.99 -7.76
CA VAL A 195 -2.30 21.31 -8.21
C VAL A 195 -2.18 22.32 -7.07
N ILE A 196 -1.38 23.37 -7.30
CA ILE A 196 -1.22 24.47 -6.35
C ILE A 196 -2.44 25.39 -6.42
N GLU A 197 -2.88 25.71 -7.64
CA GLU A 197 -3.98 26.62 -7.90
C GLU A 197 -4.70 26.17 -9.17
N ASN A 198 -6.03 26.06 -9.08
CA ASN A 198 -6.91 25.82 -10.22
C ASN A 198 -7.99 26.92 -10.17
N ASN A 199 -7.85 27.95 -11.01
CA ASN A 199 -8.76 29.09 -11.01
C ASN A 199 -9.97 28.79 -11.91
N PRO A 200 -11.22 28.75 -11.38
CA PRO A 200 -12.40 28.48 -12.18
C PRO A 200 -12.76 29.60 -13.17
N LYS A 201 -12.10 30.76 -13.07
CA LYS A 201 -12.40 31.91 -13.91
C LYS A 201 -11.53 32.04 -15.16
N SER A 202 -10.46 31.28 -15.27
CA SER A 202 -9.60 31.21 -16.46
C SER A 202 -9.26 29.75 -16.74
N GLU A 203 -9.76 29.19 -17.84
CA GLU A 203 -9.45 27.81 -18.24
C GLU A 203 -7.94 27.60 -18.54
N ASP A 204 -7.17 28.69 -18.71
CA ASP A 204 -5.79 28.65 -19.15
C ASP A 204 -4.72 28.67 -18.03
N GLU A 205 -5.09 28.74 -16.75
CA GLU A 205 -4.11 28.90 -15.66
C GLU A 205 -4.26 27.88 -14.53
N ILE A 206 -4.08 26.58 -14.87
CA ILE A 206 -3.85 25.57 -13.82
C ILE A 206 -2.37 25.63 -13.45
N ARG A 207 -2.09 25.97 -12.18
CA ARG A 207 -0.74 25.97 -11.64
C ARG A 207 -0.44 24.63 -10.97
N TYR A 208 0.25 23.77 -11.68
CA TYR A 208 0.67 22.46 -11.16
C TYR A 208 1.84 22.59 -10.19
N ASN A 209 1.96 21.59 -9.29
CA ASN A 209 3.12 21.42 -8.44
C ASN A 209 4.35 21.07 -9.31
N PRO A 210 5.50 21.78 -9.17
CA PRO A 210 6.69 21.50 -9.96
C PRO A 210 7.17 20.04 -9.86
N HIS A 211 7.09 19.41 -8.68
CA HIS A 211 7.46 18.01 -8.51
C HIS A 211 6.51 17.06 -9.25
N ALA A 212 5.22 17.39 -9.29
CA ALA A 212 4.25 16.62 -10.08
C ALA A 212 4.56 16.69 -11.59
N LEU A 213 4.90 17.89 -12.09
CA LEU A 213 5.32 18.05 -13.49
C LEU A 213 6.62 17.29 -13.81
N LEU A 214 7.60 17.31 -12.89
CA LEU A 214 8.85 16.56 -13.06
C LEU A 214 8.59 15.05 -13.06
N MET A 215 7.71 14.54 -12.18
CA MET A 215 7.30 13.14 -12.18
C MET A 215 6.58 12.77 -13.48
N ALA A 216 5.63 13.57 -13.92
CA ALA A 216 4.89 13.33 -15.15
C ALA A 216 5.81 13.34 -16.38
N LYS A 217 6.74 14.30 -16.46
CA LYS A 217 7.77 14.34 -17.49
C LYS A 217 8.68 13.10 -17.46
N HIS A 218 9.04 12.64 -16.28
CA HIS A 218 9.84 11.43 -16.09
C HIS A 218 9.11 10.17 -16.60
N LEU A 219 7.81 10.09 -16.33
CA LEU A 219 6.94 9.01 -16.80
C LEU A 219 6.57 9.12 -18.29
N GLY A 220 6.71 10.29 -18.90
CA GLY A 220 6.25 10.57 -20.27
C GLY A 220 4.74 10.72 -20.39
N THR A 221 4.03 11.11 -19.32
CA THR A 221 2.58 11.34 -19.28
C THR A 221 2.27 12.82 -19.10
N GLU A 222 1.09 13.24 -19.52
CA GLU A 222 0.56 14.58 -19.27
C GLU A 222 -0.40 14.57 -18.08
N LEU A 223 -0.29 15.58 -17.20
CA LEU A 223 -1.24 15.74 -16.10
C LEU A 223 -2.47 16.49 -16.58
N ASN A 224 -3.65 15.93 -16.33
CA ASN A 224 -4.92 16.57 -16.55
C ASN A 224 -5.66 16.71 -15.22
N ALA A 225 -5.80 17.94 -14.70
CA ALA A 225 -6.55 18.19 -13.49
C ALA A 225 -8.04 18.32 -13.79
N CYS A 226 -8.87 17.71 -12.94
CA CYS A 226 -10.33 17.87 -13.07
C CYS A 226 -10.71 19.34 -12.91
N PRO A 227 -11.60 19.88 -13.77
CA PRO A 227 -12.12 21.21 -13.59
C PRO A 227 -12.79 21.39 -12.22
N CYS A 228 -12.59 22.56 -11.61
CA CYS A 228 -13.26 22.85 -10.34
C CYS A 228 -14.77 22.74 -10.50
N TYR A 229 -15.44 22.16 -9.50
CA TYR A 229 -16.90 21.96 -9.45
C TYR A 229 -17.51 21.00 -10.50
N TRP A 230 -16.69 20.18 -11.19
CA TRP A 230 -17.19 19.18 -12.12
C TRP A 230 -16.84 17.72 -11.69
N PRO A 231 -17.39 17.22 -10.57
CA PRO A 231 -17.08 15.91 -10.01
C PRO A 231 -17.42 14.75 -10.96
N ARG A 232 -18.30 14.98 -11.93
CA ARG A 232 -18.79 13.95 -12.87
C ARG A 232 -17.75 13.46 -13.89
N LYS A 233 -16.68 14.21 -14.15
CA LYS A 233 -15.58 13.78 -15.03
C LYS A 233 -14.83 12.55 -14.45
N LYS A 234 -14.86 12.38 -13.13
CA LYS A 234 -14.12 11.34 -12.38
C LYS A 234 -14.97 10.13 -11.99
N GLY A 235 -16.19 10.00 -12.50
CA GLY A 235 -17.14 8.95 -12.10
C GLY A 235 -16.70 7.50 -12.37
N LYS A 236 -15.53 7.29 -12.97
CA LYS A 236 -14.93 5.95 -13.17
C LYS A 236 -14.22 5.45 -11.91
N ILE A 237 -13.73 6.33 -11.03
CA ILE A 237 -12.91 5.98 -9.86
C ILE A 237 -13.63 6.16 -8.51
N GLU A 238 -14.65 7.01 -8.37
CA GLU A 238 -15.34 7.24 -7.09
C GLU A 238 -16.08 6.01 -6.55
N ARG A 239 -16.77 5.25 -7.42
CA ARG A 239 -17.50 4.03 -7.03
C ARG A 239 -16.62 2.90 -6.54
N PRO A 240 -15.42 2.67 -7.10
CA PRO A 240 -14.49 1.65 -6.64
C PRO A 240 -14.15 1.71 -5.17
N PHE A 241 -13.95 2.87 -4.58
CA PHE A 241 -13.56 2.99 -3.17
C PHE A 241 -14.62 2.48 -2.22
N ASN A 242 -15.90 2.78 -2.47
CA ASN A 242 -17.00 2.21 -1.69
C ASN A 242 -17.07 0.67 -1.83
N TYR A 243 -16.78 0.14 -3.03
CA TYR A 243 -16.73 -1.30 -3.25
C TYR A 243 -15.55 -1.95 -2.51
N ILE A 244 -14.36 -1.34 -2.53
CA ILE A 244 -13.19 -1.79 -1.76
C ILE A 244 -13.51 -1.77 -0.27
N GLU A 245 -14.12 -0.71 0.24
CA GLU A 245 -14.52 -0.60 1.65
C GLU A 245 -15.46 -1.73 2.05
N GLU A 246 -16.58 -1.89 1.32
CA GLU A 246 -17.64 -2.82 1.66
C GLU A 246 -17.26 -4.30 1.43
N GLN A 247 -16.48 -4.61 0.39
CA GLN A 247 -16.21 -5.99 -0.01
C GLN A 247 -14.83 -6.49 0.42
N PHE A 248 -13.88 -5.58 0.67
CA PHE A 248 -12.52 -5.97 1.01
C PHE A 248 -12.11 -5.54 2.42
N VAL A 249 -12.37 -4.30 2.83
CA VAL A 249 -11.87 -3.77 4.11
C VAL A 249 -12.74 -4.20 5.29
N LYS A 250 -14.07 -4.07 5.17
CA LYS A 250 -14.99 -4.35 6.28
C LYS A 250 -14.93 -5.80 6.74
N GLY A 251 -14.78 -5.98 8.06
CA GLY A 251 -14.78 -7.30 8.69
C GLY A 251 -13.48 -8.10 8.54
N ARG A 252 -12.44 -7.55 7.91
CA ARG A 252 -11.12 -8.19 7.80
C ARG A 252 -10.10 -7.57 8.75
N SER A 253 -9.10 -8.36 9.11
CA SER A 253 -7.92 -7.91 9.84
C SER A 253 -6.67 -8.41 9.11
N PHE A 254 -5.60 -7.65 9.19
CA PHE A 254 -4.36 -7.93 8.47
C PHE A 254 -3.19 -8.04 9.44
N SER A 255 -2.25 -8.92 9.13
CA SER A 255 -1.06 -9.13 9.97
C SER A 255 -0.05 -7.99 9.89
N GLY A 256 -0.01 -7.27 8.75
CA GLY A 256 0.87 -6.14 8.47
C GLY A 256 0.43 -5.38 7.23
N MET A 257 1.15 -4.33 6.88
CA MET A 257 0.88 -3.53 5.68
C MET A 257 1.22 -4.28 4.38
N GLU A 258 2.24 -5.15 4.39
CA GLU A 258 2.58 -6.00 3.25
C GLU A 258 1.48 -7.03 2.98
N ASP A 259 0.90 -7.61 4.05
CA ASP A 259 -0.23 -8.53 3.95
C ASP A 259 -1.46 -7.83 3.37
N LEU A 260 -1.79 -6.61 3.87
CA LEU A 260 -2.87 -5.80 3.33
C LEU A 260 -2.69 -5.51 1.83
N ASN A 261 -1.48 -5.10 1.41
CA ASN A 261 -1.17 -4.83 0.01
C ASN A 261 -1.28 -6.09 -0.86
N SER A 262 -0.77 -7.22 -0.38
CA SER A 262 -0.84 -8.50 -1.10
C SER A 262 -2.28 -8.95 -1.31
N GLN A 263 -3.10 -8.93 -0.25
CA GLN A 263 -4.51 -9.30 -0.33
C GLN A 263 -5.32 -8.30 -1.18
N GLY A 264 -4.99 -6.99 -1.09
CA GLY A 264 -5.63 -5.95 -1.89
C GLY A 264 -5.39 -6.10 -3.38
N LYS A 265 -4.16 -6.42 -3.78
CA LYS A 265 -3.82 -6.74 -5.19
C LYS A 265 -4.59 -7.96 -5.69
N ALA A 266 -4.61 -9.03 -4.92
CA ALA A 266 -5.36 -10.24 -5.27
C ALA A 266 -6.86 -9.97 -5.42
N PHE A 267 -7.46 -9.21 -4.49
CA PHE A 267 -8.86 -8.81 -4.54
C PHE A 267 -9.20 -7.99 -5.79
N VAL A 268 -8.36 -7.02 -6.14
CA VAL A 268 -8.59 -6.17 -7.31
C VAL A 268 -8.39 -6.95 -8.61
N ASP A 269 -7.46 -7.90 -8.66
CA ASP A 269 -7.28 -8.76 -9.84
C ASP A 269 -8.46 -9.72 -10.04
N GLU A 270 -9.00 -10.30 -8.95
CA GLU A 270 -10.25 -11.07 -8.96
C GLU A 270 -11.41 -10.21 -9.47
N TRP A 271 -11.55 -8.98 -8.96
CA TRP A 271 -12.58 -8.05 -9.42
C TRP A 271 -12.44 -7.72 -10.90
N CYS A 272 -11.22 -7.49 -11.39
CA CYS A 272 -10.95 -7.23 -12.81
C CYS A 272 -11.15 -8.48 -13.71
N SER A 273 -11.27 -9.66 -13.12
CA SER A 273 -11.60 -10.90 -13.83
C SER A 273 -13.11 -11.11 -14.03
N GLN A 274 -13.93 -10.29 -13.37
CA GLN A 274 -15.39 -10.30 -13.51
C GLN A 274 -15.85 -9.37 -14.63
N LYS A 275 -17.03 -9.67 -15.19
CA LYS A 275 -17.64 -8.85 -16.24
C LYS A 275 -18.02 -7.47 -15.70
N HIS A 276 -17.45 -6.42 -16.26
CA HIS A 276 -17.74 -5.05 -15.86
C HIS A 276 -19.15 -4.62 -16.33
N THR A 277 -19.99 -4.15 -15.42
CA THR A 277 -21.41 -3.84 -15.66
C THR A 277 -21.62 -2.81 -16.77
N THR A 278 -20.74 -1.84 -16.90
CA THR A 278 -20.87 -0.73 -17.85
C THR A 278 -20.34 -1.07 -19.25
N THR A 279 -19.14 -1.65 -19.32
CA THR A 279 -18.50 -1.98 -20.60
C THR A 279 -18.94 -3.32 -21.16
N GLN A 280 -19.60 -4.16 -20.33
CA GLN A 280 -19.98 -5.53 -20.64
C GLN A 280 -18.81 -6.43 -21.06
N ARG A 281 -17.56 -6.01 -20.77
CA ARG A 281 -16.31 -6.72 -21.02
C ARG A 281 -15.63 -7.09 -19.70
N ILE A 282 -14.75 -8.08 -19.73
CA ILE A 282 -13.88 -8.44 -18.60
C ILE A 282 -12.64 -7.55 -18.65
N PRO A 283 -12.38 -6.71 -17.62
CA PRO A 283 -11.27 -5.76 -17.64
C PRO A 283 -9.90 -6.39 -17.95
N ASN A 284 -9.56 -7.51 -17.32
CA ASN A 284 -8.31 -8.22 -17.56
C ASN A 284 -8.14 -8.66 -19.02
N GLN A 285 -9.18 -9.18 -19.65
CA GLN A 285 -9.13 -9.59 -21.05
C GLN A 285 -9.05 -8.38 -22.00
N HIS A 286 -9.86 -7.35 -21.75
CA HIS A 286 -9.83 -6.13 -22.56
C HIS A 286 -8.47 -5.43 -22.47
N TYR A 287 -7.89 -5.36 -21.26
CA TYR A 287 -6.54 -4.85 -21.06
C TYR A 287 -5.48 -5.61 -21.87
N LEU A 288 -5.46 -6.94 -21.76
CA LEU A 288 -4.45 -7.76 -22.43
C LEU A 288 -4.56 -7.70 -23.96
N LEU A 289 -5.78 -7.66 -24.49
CA LEU A 289 -6.02 -7.72 -25.93
C LEU A 289 -5.85 -6.38 -26.65
N GLU A 290 -6.25 -5.28 -26.01
CA GLU A 290 -6.40 -4.00 -26.70
C GLU A 290 -5.56 -2.87 -26.07
N GLU A 291 -5.37 -2.84 -24.74
CA GLU A 291 -4.80 -1.67 -24.06
C GLU A 291 -3.32 -1.82 -23.71
N LYS A 292 -2.88 -3.01 -23.30
CA LYS A 292 -1.49 -3.24 -22.87
C LYS A 292 -0.44 -2.83 -23.88
N ALA A 293 -0.68 -3.13 -25.16
CA ALA A 293 0.25 -2.81 -26.25
C ALA A 293 0.31 -1.31 -26.59
N THR A 294 -0.65 -0.51 -26.12
CA THR A 294 -0.73 0.94 -26.39
C THR A 294 -0.13 1.79 -25.27
N LEU A 295 0.23 1.17 -24.14
CA LEU A 295 0.87 1.87 -23.04
C LEU A 295 2.30 2.27 -23.39
N LEU A 296 2.72 3.42 -22.88
CA LEU A 296 4.11 3.89 -22.96
C LEU A 296 4.98 3.03 -22.03
N PRO A 297 6.27 2.80 -22.38
CA PRO A 297 7.17 2.03 -21.54
C PRO A 297 7.44 2.76 -20.22
N MET A 298 7.52 1.99 -19.12
CA MET A 298 7.96 2.52 -17.84
C MET A 298 9.44 2.92 -17.88
N PRO A 299 9.82 4.04 -17.24
CA PRO A 299 11.22 4.37 -17.02
C PRO A 299 11.90 3.33 -16.11
N GLN A 300 13.20 3.11 -16.29
CA GLN A 300 13.96 2.14 -15.49
C GLN A 300 14.08 2.51 -13.99
N THR A 301 13.90 3.78 -13.67
CA THR A 301 14.00 4.30 -12.31
C THR A 301 12.76 5.13 -11.96
N HIS A 302 12.38 5.13 -10.70
CA HIS A 302 11.31 6.01 -10.21
C HIS A 302 11.83 7.42 -9.94
N TYR A 303 10.98 8.41 -10.13
CA TYR A 303 11.18 9.77 -9.67
C TYR A 303 10.89 9.88 -8.18
N TYR A 304 11.75 10.55 -7.43
CA TYR A 304 11.56 10.78 -6.01
C TYR A 304 11.84 12.23 -5.64
N VAL A 305 10.97 12.80 -4.81
CA VAL A 305 11.14 14.19 -4.33
C VAL A 305 12.28 14.26 -3.32
N ARG A 306 12.33 13.32 -2.38
CA ARG A 306 13.37 13.25 -1.36
C ARG A 306 14.47 12.29 -1.78
N GLY A 307 15.72 12.75 -1.62
CA GLY A 307 16.88 11.92 -1.84
C GLY A 307 17.00 10.78 -0.82
N LEU A 308 17.85 9.81 -1.16
CA LEU A 308 18.22 8.73 -0.25
C LEU A 308 18.92 9.27 1.00
N GLN A 309 18.57 8.72 2.16
CA GLN A 309 19.29 8.98 3.41
C GLN A 309 20.40 7.95 3.59
N ASN A 310 21.56 8.39 4.07
CA ASN A 310 22.72 7.53 4.26
C ASN A 310 22.85 7.09 5.71
N ARG A 311 23.25 5.82 5.92
CA ARG A 311 23.58 5.25 7.24
C ARG A 311 24.79 4.35 7.15
N LYS A 312 25.70 4.48 8.13
CA LYS A 312 26.84 3.58 8.26
C LYS A 312 26.39 2.28 8.93
N VAL A 313 26.83 1.17 8.38
CA VAL A 313 26.59 -0.16 8.97
C VAL A 313 27.52 -0.35 10.17
N SER A 314 26.94 -0.72 11.30
CA SER A 314 27.66 -0.98 12.55
C SER A 314 28.44 -2.31 12.49
N PRO A 315 29.43 -2.51 13.40
CA PRO A 315 30.21 -3.76 13.44
C PRO A 315 29.38 -5.02 13.68
N ASP A 316 28.21 -4.88 14.30
CA ASP A 316 27.23 -5.94 14.54
C ASP A 316 26.26 -6.16 13.37
N SER A 317 26.57 -5.56 12.19
CA SER A 317 25.83 -5.71 10.93
C SER A 317 24.42 -5.12 10.94
N PHE A 318 24.23 -4.00 11.65
CA PHE A 318 22.94 -3.27 11.66
C PHE A 318 23.05 -1.90 11.04
N ILE A 319 21.91 -1.46 10.51
CA ILE A 319 21.63 -0.05 10.23
C ILE A 319 20.54 0.45 11.16
N SER A 320 20.67 1.70 11.64
CA SER A 320 19.65 2.34 12.48
C SER A 320 18.77 3.24 11.64
N ILE A 321 17.46 2.96 11.64
CA ILE A 321 16.44 3.74 10.93
C ILE A 321 15.35 4.10 11.94
N GLY A 322 15.12 5.40 12.15
CA GLY A 322 14.34 5.87 13.28
C GLY A 322 15.02 5.45 14.58
N SER A 323 14.29 4.85 15.50
CA SER A 323 14.83 4.30 16.75
C SER A 323 15.09 2.79 16.69
N ASN A 324 14.91 2.14 15.53
CA ASN A 324 14.96 0.69 15.36
C ASN A 324 16.23 0.26 14.61
N LYS A 325 16.67 -0.98 14.80
CA LYS A 325 17.81 -1.59 14.14
C LYS A 325 17.38 -2.68 13.18
N TYR A 326 17.98 -2.71 11.99
CA TYR A 326 17.71 -3.69 10.95
C TYR A 326 19.00 -4.34 10.52
N SER A 327 19.08 -5.67 10.53
CA SER A 327 20.25 -6.37 10.06
C SER A 327 20.41 -6.22 8.54
N VAL A 328 21.66 -6.16 8.09
CA VAL A 328 22.04 -6.18 6.67
C VAL A 328 23.15 -7.21 6.47
N PRO A 329 23.38 -7.72 5.26
CA PRO A 329 24.44 -8.69 5.03
C PRO A 329 25.81 -8.21 5.53
N VAL A 330 26.53 -9.08 6.20
CA VAL A 330 27.83 -8.78 6.87
C VAL A 330 28.90 -8.20 5.96
N LYS A 331 28.82 -8.44 4.65
CA LYS A 331 29.72 -7.84 3.64
C LYS A 331 29.66 -6.30 3.58
N TYR A 332 28.62 -5.71 4.19
CA TYR A 332 28.45 -4.25 4.24
C TYR A 332 28.89 -3.62 5.56
N VAL A 333 29.39 -4.40 6.51
CA VAL A 333 29.91 -3.88 7.79
C VAL A 333 30.96 -2.79 7.55
N GLY A 334 30.80 -1.66 8.23
CA GLY A 334 31.66 -0.48 8.09
C GLY A 334 31.39 0.39 6.86
N LYS A 335 30.63 -0.11 5.88
CA LYS A 335 30.24 0.65 4.68
C LYS A 335 29.04 1.55 4.96
N THR A 336 28.85 2.54 4.10
CA THR A 336 27.64 3.39 4.11
C THR A 336 26.65 2.86 3.09
N LEU A 337 25.44 2.61 3.56
CA LEU A 337 24.28 2.25 2.73
C LEU A 337 23.30 3.41 2.68
N SER A 338 22.56 3.47 1.58
CA SER A 338 21.50 4.46 1.39
C SER A 338 20.15 3.80 1.62
N PHE A 339 19.19 4.51 2.21
CA PHE A 339 17.85 3.99 2.43
C PHE A 339 16.77 5.01 2.18
N ARG A 340 15.54 4.53 1.99
CA ARG A 340 14.31 5.31 2.00
C ARG A 340 13.18 4.57 2.71
N MET A 341 12.23 5.34 3.20
CA MET A 341 10.97 4.84 3.76
C MET A 341 9.87 5.06 2.72
N VAL A 342 9.33 3.98 2.17
CA VAL A 342 8.23 3.99 1.19
C VAL A 342 6.91 3.78 1.91
N TYR A 343 5.88 4.54 1.58
CA TYR A 343 4.53 4.46 2.15
C TYR A 343 4.45 4.55 3.69
N GLY A 344 5.52 4.99 4.35
CA GLY A 344 5.59 5.08 5.81
C GLY A 344 5.77 3.73 6.53
N PHE A 345 5.83 2.61 5.82
CA PHE A 345 5.98 1.29 6.42
C PHE A 345 7.06 0.41 5.78
N ARG A 346 7.44 0.63 4.53
CA ARG A 346 8.42 -0.20 3.82
C ARG A 346 9.78 0.47 3.82
N ILE A 347 10.79 -0.21 4.37
CA ILE A 347 12.19 0.21 4.32
C ILE A 347 12.85 -0.44 3.12
N MET A 348 13.47 0.37 2.27
CA MET A 348 14.29 -0.08 1.16
C MET A 348 15.70 0.43 1.34
N VAL A 349 16.69 -0.47 1.32
CA VAL A 349 18.11 -0.17 1.52
C VAL A 349 18.89 -0.53 0.26
N TYR A 350 19.80 0.34 -0.13
CA TYR A 350 20.60 0.22 -1.36
C TYR A 350 22.08 0.35 -1.06
N ASP A 351 22.90 -0.32 -1.83
CA ASP A 351 24.35 -0.12 -1.84
C ASP A 351 24.72 1.12 -2.69
N ARG A 352 26.04 1.42 -2.78
CA ARG A 352 26.54 2.56 -3.56
C ARG A 352 26.30 2.44 -5.07
N ASN A 353 26.06 1.22 -5.54
CA ASN A 353 25.80 0.93 -6.95
C ASN A 353 24.31 0.98 -7.28
N GLY A 354 23.45 1.27 -6.30
CA GLY A 354 21.98 1.25 -6.45
C GLY A 354 21.35 -0.13 -6.34
N ASN A 355 22.12 -1.19 -6.04
CA ASN A 355 21.53 -2.51 -5.85
C ASN A 355 20.76 -2.57 -4.54
N LYS A 356 19.58 -3.19 -4.59
CA LYS A 356 18.74 -3.38 -3.40
C LYS A 356 19.36 -4.42 -2.48
N VAL A 357 19.66 -3.99 -1.24
CA VAL A 357 20.28 -4.80 -0.18
C VAL A 357 19.22 -5.40 0.76
N LEU A 358 18.21 -4.60 1.11
CA LEU A 358 17.14 -4.99 2.04
C LEU A 358 15.83 -4.35 1.61
N SER A 359 14.75 -5.11 1.71
CA SER A 359 13.39 -4.61 1.63
C SER A 359 12.57 -5.27 2.73
N CYS A 360 12.05 -4.49 3.66
CA CYS A 360 11.28 -5.04 4.77
C CYS A 360 10.27 -4.03 5.32
N GLU A 361 9.27 -4.55 6.01
CA GLU A 361 8.32 -3.72 6.75
C GLU A 361 9.00 -3.14 8.00
N ALA A 362 8.80 -1.84 8.23
CA ALA A 362 9.29 -1.14 9.39
C ALA A 362 8.61 -1.66 10.66
N GLN A 363 9.38 -1.83 11.73
CA GLN A 363 8.85 -2.29 13.00
C GLN A 363 8.03 -1.18 13.67
N ASP A 364 6.87 -1.59 14.19
CA ASP A 364 5.97 -0.71 14.95
C ASP A 364 6.42 -0.62 16.41
N GLY A 365 7.09 0.46 16.75
CA GLY A 365 7.63 0.72 18.07
C GLY A 365 8.99 1.38 18.04
N LYS A 366 9.61 1.52 19.20
CA LYS A 366 10.94 2.10 19.36
C LYS A 366 11.89 1.07 19.97
N HIS A 367 13.19 1.19 19.61
CA HIS A 367 14.27 0.35 20.15
C HIS A 367 14.14 -1.14 19.84
N LEU A 368 13.39 -1.48 18.79
CA LEU A 368 13.24 -2.85 18.31
C LEU A 368 14.40 -3.23 17.39
N VAL A 369 14.69 -4.54 17.35
CA VAL A 369 15.75 -5.10 16.52
C VAL A 369 15.14 -6.16 15.61
N ARG A 370 15.31 -5.98 14.30
CA ARG A 370 14.94 -7.00 13.30
C ARG A 370 16.21 -7.67 12.79
N ILE A 371 16.26 -9.00 12.96
CA ILE A 371 17.37 -9.83 12.52
C ILE A 371 16.85 -10.76 11.42
N ASP A 372 17.59 -10.81 10.32
CA ASP A 372 17.46 -11.83 9.30
C ASP A 372 18.68 -12.75 9.40
N ALA A 373 18.43 -14.04 9.60
CA ALA A 373 19.49 -15.04 9.80
C ALA A 373 20.38 -15.19 8.57
N GLU A 374 19.82 -15.02 7.37
CA GLU A 374 20.58 -15.13 6.11
C GLU A 374 21.68 -14.07 6.00
N HIS A 375 21.51 -12.92 6.64
CA HIS A 375 22.52 -11.86 6.64
C HIS A 375 23.82 -12.26 7.33
N TYR A 376 23.76 -13.25 8.22
CA TYR A 376 24.89 -13.74 9.03
C TYR A 376 25.44 -15.10 8.56
N GLU A 377 24.85 -15.71 7.52
CA GLU A 377 25.34 -17.00 7.00
C GLU A 377 26.85 -17.07 6.77
N PRO A 378 27.53 -16.03 6.20
CA PRO A 378 28.96 -16.09 6.02
C PRO A 378 29.76 -16.14 7.33
N ILE A 379 29.16 -15.68 8.46
CA ILE A 379 29.76 -15.76 9.79
C ILE A 379 29.25 -17.00 10.53
N ALA A 380 28.04 -17.46 10.30
CA ALA A 380 27.49 -18.67 10.89
C ALA A 380 28.29 -19.92 10.47
N LYS A 381 28.95 -19.87 9.30
CA LYS A 381 29.95 -20.86 8.86
C LYS A 381 31.29 -20.71 9.60
N LYS A 382 31.55 -19.55 10.28
CA LYS A 382 32.65 -19.35 11.21
C LYS A 382 32.16 -19.67 12.61
N VAL A 383 33.07 -20.14 13.44
CA VAL A 383 32.78 -20.55 14.83
C VAL A 383 32.05 -19.45 15.59
N SER A 384 30.91 -19.78 16.21
CA SER A 384 30.12 -18.86 17.04
C SER A 384 30.97 -18.18 18.11
N THR A 385 30.68 -16.92 18.41
CA THR A 385 31.36 -16.16 19.47
C THR A 385 30.66 -16.23 20.83
N SER A 386 29.42 -16.73 20.87
CA SER A 386 28.71 -16.85 22.17
C SER A 386 29.25 -18.04 22.97
N ILE A 387 29.56 -17.82 24.23
CA ILE A 387 30.12 -18.88 25.12
C ILE A 387 29.23 -20.12 25.18
N PRO A 388 27.91 -20.05 25.38
CA PRO A 388 27.04 -21.23 25.39
C PRO A 388 27.01 -21.98 24.06
N GLN A 389 27.03 -21.23 22.94
CA GLN A 389 27.00 -21.82 21.61
C GLN A 389 28.32 -22.53 21.30
N VAL A 390 29.47 -21.88 21.56
CA VAL A 390 30.79 -22.51 21.40
C VAL A 390 30.91 -23.78 22.19
N ARG A 391 30.42 -23.82 23.44
CA ARG A 391 30.43 -25.05 24.26
C ARG A 391 29.61 -26.14 23.63
N ARG A 392 28.39 -25.83 23.17
CA ARG A 392 27.51 -26.79 22.52
C ARG A 392 28.13 -27.33 21.25
N ASP A 393 28.51 -26.45 20.33
CA ASP A 393 29.08 -26.84 19.03
C ASP A 393 30.35 -27.68 19.20
N PHE A 394 31.20 -27.36 20.17
CA PHE A 394 32.42 -28.08 20.47
C PHE A 394 32.15 -29.46 21.05
N THR A 395 31.18 -29.60 21.97
CA THR A 395 30.81 -30.89 22.58
C THR A 395 30.00 -31.79 21.66
N GLU A 396 29.16 -31.22 20.78
CA GLU A 396 28.41 -31.99 19.79
C GLU A 396 29.32 -32.53 18.68
N ARG A 397 30.37 -31.77 18.35
CA ARG A 397 31.22 -32.05 17.19
C ARG A 397 32.39 -33.00 17.54
N PHE A 398 32.97 -32.84 18.70
CA PHE A 398 34.11 -33.60 19.14
C PHE A 398 33.76 -34.54 20.32
N SER A 399 34.00 -35.83 20.15
CA SER A 399 33.73 -36.84 21.20
C SER A 399 34.50 -36.54 22.47
N ASN A 400 35.72 -36.00 22.34
CA ASN A 400 36.58 -35.56 23.46
C ASN A 400 36.28 -34.10 23.90
N GLY A 401 35.33 -33.42 23.28
CA GLY A 401 35.06 -31.99 23.50
C GLY A 401 34.63 -31.67 24.92
N ALA A 402 33.72 -32.46 25.50
CA ALA A 402 33.28 -32.25 26.89
C ALA A 402 34.45 -32.42 27.88
N ARG A 403 35.21 -33.52 27.75
CA ARG A 403 36.40 -33.80 28.56
C ARG A 403 37.45 -32.70 28.49
N TYR A 404 37.67 -32.13 27.29
CA TYR A 404 38.55 -31.02 27.08
C TYR A 404 38.10 -29.74 27.80
N LEU A 405 36.81 -29.37 27.64
CA LEU A 405 36.27 -28.17 28.28
C LEU A 405 36.31 -28.22 29.81
N ASP A 406 36.05 -29.40 30.37
CA ASP A 406 36.13 -29.61 31.81
C ASP A 406 37.58 -29.52 32.32
N ALA A 407 38.52 -30.21 31.66
CA ALA A 407 39.95 -30.11 31.98
C ALA A 407 40.52 -28.73 31.76
N ALA A 408 40.16 -28.05 30.68
CA ALA A 408 40.62 -26.68 30.41
C ALA A 408 39.99 -25.66 31.39
N GLY A 409 38.77 -25.91 31.90
CA GLY A 409 38.09 -25.09 32.90
C GLY A 409 38.77 -25.06 34.25
N THR A 410 39.55 -26.10 34.58
CA THR A 410 40.41 -26.09 35.81
C THR A 410 41.69 -25.30 35.68
N LYS A 411 42.11 -25.00 34.46
CA LYS A 411 43.42 -24.45 34.15
C LYS A 411 43.38 -23.03 33.58
N PHE A 412 42.30 -22.67 32.94
CA PHE A 412 42.10 -21.39 32.24
C PHE A 412 40.80 -20.69 32.62
N ASP A 413 40.82 -19.37 32.82
CA ASP A 413 39.63 -18.58 33.08
C ASP A 413 38.62 -18.57 31.90
N GLN A 414 39.11 -18.79 30.67
CA GLN A 414 38.30 -18.81 29.46
C GLN A 414 38.56 -20.04 28.57
N PRO A 415 38.14 -21.26 29.01
CA PRO A 415 38.36 -22.50 28.25
C PRO A 415 37.74 -22.46 26.86
N THR A 416 36.62 -21.78 26.69
CA THR A 416 35.92 -21.60 25.41
C THR A 416 36.69 -20.78 24.37
N HIS A 417 37.64 -19.95 24.82
CA HIS A 417 38.52 -19.27 23.89
C HIS A 417 39.44 -20.25 23.16
N HIS A 418 40.03 -21.22 23.88
CA HIS A 418 40.87 -22.23 23.29
C HIS A 418 40.06 -23.22 22.42
N ALA A 419 38.90 -23.63 22.88
CA ALA A 419 37.99 -24.47 22.11
C ALA A 419 37.61 -23.81 20.76
N ARG A 420 37.23 -22.53 20.76
CA ARG A 420 36.94 -21.78 19.53
C ARG A 420 38.13 -21.77 18.57
N LYS A 421 39.33 -21.53 19.10
CA LYS A 421 40.55 -21.54 18.28
C LYS A 421 40.92 -22.90 17.70
N ILE A 422 40.53 -23.97 18.38
CA ILE A 422 40.66 -25.36 17.85
C ILE A 422 39.63 -25.57 16.74
N MET A 423 38.39 -25.11 16.92
CA MET A 423 37.37 -25.20 15.89
C MET A 423 37.72 -24.39 14.62
N GLU A 424 38.43 -23.28 14.74
CA GLU A 424 38.95 -22.50 13.58
C GLU A 424 39.92 -23.34 12.72
N LEU A 425 40.59 -24.36 13.30
CA LEU A 425 41.53 -25.24 12.58
C LEU A 425 40.83 -26.30 11.69
N GLN A 426 39.50 -26.38 11.69
CA GLN A 426 38.73 -27.23 10.80
C GLN A 426 38.87 -26.86 9.32
N GLU A 427 39.27 -25.64 9.03
CA GLU A 427 39.63 -25.23 7.66
C GLU A 427 40.86 -25.97 7.14
N LEU A 428 41.68 -26.54 8.06
CA LEU A 428 42.98 -27.11 7.76
C LEU A 428 43.03 -28.64 8.08
N TYR A 429 42.24 -29.09 9.05
CA TYR A 429 42.26 -30.47 9.55
C TYR A 429 40.85 -31.07 9.64
N SER A 430 40.75 -32.37 9.41
CA SER A 430 39.48 -33.06 9.58
C SER A 430 39.05 -33.16 11.06
N ASP A 431 37.74 -33.27 11.31
CA ASP A 431 37.19 -33.36 12.66
C ASP A 431 37.74 -34.59 13.42
N ALA A 432 38.01 -35.68 12.73
CA ALA A 432 38.61 -36.88 13.34
C ALA A 432 40.04 -36.64 13.83
N VAL A 433 40.86 -35.92 13.07
CA VAL A 433 42.22 -35.52 13.47
C VAL A 433 42.17 -34.59 14.66
N LEU A 434 41.31 -33.56 14.61
CA LEU A 434 41.17 -32.61 15.69
C LEU A 434 40.69 -33.30 16.99
N ASP A 435 39.70 -34.20 16.91
CA ASP A 435 39.18 -34.93 18.06
C ASP A 435 40.25 -35.82 18.71
N TYR A 436 41.06 -36.51 17.91
CA TYR A 436 42.19 -37.29 18.41
C TYR A 436 43.19 -36.38 19.20
N PHE A 437 43.56 -35.25 18.63
CA PHE A 437 44.48 -34.33 19.30
C PHE A 437 43.88 -33.59 20.49
N ILE A 438 42.55 -33.36 20.50
CA ILE A 438 41.79 -32.86 21.64
C ILE A 438 41.94 -33.85 22.83
N GLY A 439 41.72 -35.13 22.56
CA GLY A 439 41.96 -36.18 23.60
C GLY A 439 43.40 -36.19 24.11
N LYS A 440 44.35 -36.19 23.18
CA LYS A 440 45.81 -36.18 23.51
C LYS A 440 46.23 -34.91 24.28
N ALA A 441 45.68 -33.76 23.94
CA ALA A 441 45.94 -32.51 24.66
C ALA A 441 45.49 -32.55 26.13
N VAL A 442 44.39 -33.26 26.41
CA VAL A 442 43.93 -33.50 27.78
C VAL A 442 44.89 -34.44 28.53
N ASP A 443 45.29 -35.54 27.86
CA ASP A 443 46.19 -36.57 28.48
C ASP A 443 47.55 -35.99 28.79
N GLU A 444 48.10 -35.16 27.93
CA GLU A 444 49.41 -34.51 28.10
C GLU A 444 49.33 -33.17 28.86
N CYS A 445 48.16 -32.76 29.31
CA CYS A 445 47.92 -31.46 29.97
C CYS A 445 48.38 -30.24 29.15
N ARG A 446 48.33 -30.31 27.80
CA ARG A 446 48.77 -29.26 26.83
C ARG A 446 47.58 -28.63 26.13
N MET A 447 46.64 -28.07 26.92
CA MET A 447 45.33 -27.62 26.44
C MET A 447 45.32 -26.14 25.90
N ASP A 448 46.42 -25.42 26.03
CA ASP A 448 46.51 -24.08 25.42
C ASP A 448 46.68 -24.18 23.90
N ILE A 449 46.13 -23.18 23.17
CA ILE A 449 46.13 -23.20 21.71
C ILE A 449 47.51 -23.23 21.06
N LYS A 450 48.53 -22.65 21.73
CA LYS A 450 49.92 -22.68 21.21
C LYS A 450 50.49 -24.10 21.25
N SER A 451 50.38 -24.76 22.40
CA SER A 451 50.77 -26.15 22.58
C SER A 451 50.01 -27.10 21.68
N PHE A 452 48.69 -26.86 21.52
CA PHE A 452 47.84 -27.63 20.60
C PHE A 452 48.31 -27.53 19.14
N ARG A 453 48.57 -26.32 18.66
CA ARG A 453 49.14 -26.11 17.33
C ARG A 453 50.52 -26.70 17.14
N GLN A 454 51.32 -26.72 18.21
CA GLN A 454 52.61 -27.39 18.19
C GLN A 454 52.50 -28.92 18.03
N MET A 455 51.57 -29.54 18.73
CA MET A 455 51.29 -30.98 18.58
C MET A 455 50.84 -31.35 17.15
N LEU A 456 49.99 -30.50 16.53
CA LEU A 456 49.58 -30.69 15.13
C LEU A 456 50.77 -30.53 14.16
N LYS A 457 51.66 -29.54 14.40
CA LYS A 457 52.90 -29.37 13.59
C LYS A 457 53.85 -30.56 13.75
N GLU A 458 54.07 -31.05 14.97
CA GLU A 458 54.91 -32.23 15.27
C GLU A 458 54.33 -33.47 14.59
N TYR A 459 53.01 -33.56 14.44
CA TYR A 459 52.32 -34.64 13.71
C TYR A 459 52.63 -34.51 12.20
N ASN A 460 52.42 -33.38 11.58
CA ASN A 460 52.65 -33.21 10.14
C ASN A 460 54.14 -33.37 9.74
N GLY A 461 55.06 -33.28 10.68
CA GLY A 461 56.47 -33.50 10.45
C GLY A 461 56.97 -34.95 10.69
N ARG A 462 56.08 -35.87 11.07
CA ARG A 462 56.43 -37.32 11.33
C ARG A 462 55.90 -38.20 10.23
N ASP A 463 56.78 -39.04 9.69
CA ASP A 463 56.42 -40.16 8.82
C ASP A 463 55.58 -41.20 9.62
N ILE A 464 54.37 -41.49 9.16
CA ILE A 464 53.36 -42.32 9.86
C ILE A 464 53.88 -43.74 10.10
N SER A 465 54.91 -44.19 9.40
CA SER A 465 55.48 -45.52 9.46
C SER A 465 56.22 -45.88 10.77
N GLN A 466 56.40 -44.91 11.70
CA GLN A 466 57.22 -45.11 12.91
C GLN A 466 56.50 -44.95 14.26
N SER A 467 55.19 -44.68 14.32
CA SER A 467 54.49 -44.56 15.60
C SER A 467 53.63 -45.79 15.86
N SER A 468 53.90 -46.46 17.01
CA SER A 468 53.16 -47.60 17.52
C SER A 468 51.74 -47.30 18.02
N CYS A 469 51.21 -46.15 17.66
CA CYS A 469 49.84 -45.74 17.99
C CYS A 469 48.95 -46.01 16.79
N THR A 470 48.01 -46.94 16.89
CA THR A 470 47.00 -47.21 15.88
C THR A 470 46.11 -45.99 15.72
N LEU A 471 46.39 -45.20 14.69
CA LEU A 471 45.48 -44.13 14.25
C LEU A 471 44.16 -44.74 13.74
N PRO A 472 43.03 -44.15 14.00
CA PRO A 472 41.78 -44.62 13.39
C PRO A 472 41.90 -44.70 11.86
N GLU A 473 41.31 -45.74 11.23
CA GLU A 473 41.36 -45.95 9.75
C GLU A 473 40.99 -44.71 8.94
N VAL A 474 40.17 -43.82 9.51
CA VAL A 474 39.74 -42.56 8.92
C VAL A 474 40.91 -41.56 8.73
N LEU A 475 41.89 -41.56 9.64
CA LEU A 475 43.08 -40.68 9.54
C LEU A 475 44.02 -41.13 8.42
N ILE A 476 44.17 -42.48 8.25
CA ILE A 476 45.00 -43.07 7.21
C ILE A 476 44.43 -42.76 5.82
N LYS A 477 43.09 -42.75 5.66
CA LYS A 477 42.43 -42.42 4.40
C LYS A 477 42.57 -40.95 3.99
N ALA A 478 42.59 -40.03 5.00
CA ALA A 478 42.75 -38.60 4.75
C ALA A 478 44.15 -38.24 4.19
N GLU A 479 45.19 -38.92 4.66
CA GLU A 479 46.57 -38.73 4.15
C GLU A 479 46.82 -39.44 2.79
N ALA A 480 46.14 -40.55 2.52
CA ALA A 480 46.22 -41.24 1.24
C ALA A 480 45.57 -40.48 0.09
N SER A 481 44.75 -39.48 0.37
CA SER A 481 44.08 -38.65 -0.64
C SER A 481 44.94 -37.56 -1.29
N GLY A 482 46.20 -37.41 -0.88
CA GLY A 482 47.17 -36.53 -1.55
C GLY A 482 46.84 -35.03 -1.48
N GLN A 483 46.05 -34.60 -0.50
CA GLN A 483 45.86 -33.15 -0.28
C GLN A 483 47.19 -32.58 0.27
N ALA A 484 47.81 -31.72 -0.53
CA ALA A 484 49.01 -31.00 -0.14
C ALA A 484 48.81 -30.28 1.20
N ASP A 485 49.85 -30.41 2.06
CA ASP A 485 49.87 -29.76 3.37
C ASP A 485 49.63 -28.25 3.27
N PRO A 486 48.50 -27.76 3.75
CA PRO A 486 48.15 -26.34 3.62
C PRO A 486 49.01 -25.43 4.46
N LEU A 487 49.95 -25.95 5.28
CA LEU A 487 50.90 -25.19 6.10
C LEU A 487 52.29 -24.99 5.45
N THR A 488 52.59 -25.72 4.37
CA THR A 488 53.82 -25.56 3.59
C THR A 488 53.53 -24.84 2.25
N ARG A 489 53.13 -23.58 2.33
CA ARG A 489 53.19 -22.70 1.16
C ARG A 489 54.60 -22.11 1.06
N GLU A 490 55.18 -22.22 -0.13
CA GLU A 490 56.51 -21.59 -0.40
C GLU A 490 56.45 -20.10 -0.14
N CYS A 491 57.61 -19.54 0.33
CA CYS A 491 57.70 -18.10 0.63
C CYS A 491 57.28 -17.20 -0.54
N SER A 492 57.41 -17.67 -1.78
CA SER A 492 56.93 -17.03 -3.00
C SER A 492 55.43 -16.66 -2.98
N TYR A 493 54.58 -17.47 -2.37
CA TYR A 493 53.16 -17.17 -2.23
C TYR A 493 52.87 -15.95 -1.36
N TYR A 494 53.67 -15.74 -0.32
CA TYR A 494 53.52 -14.56 0.55
C TYR A 494 54.15 -13.32 -0.05
N GLU A 495 55.16 -13.45 -0.92
CA GLU A 495 55.72 -12.33 -1.66
C GLU A 495 54.77 -11.81 -2.74
N GLU A 496 54.04 -12.68 -3.39
CA GLU A 496 53.01 -12.33 -4.39
C GLU A 496 51.83 -11.62 -3.73
N TYR A 497 51.33 -12.14 -2.60
CA TYR A 497 50.25 -11.51 -1.83
C TYR A 497 50.66 -10.13 -1.25
N LEU A 498 51.90 -9.95 -0.84
CA LEU A 498 52.43 -8.67 -0.36
C LEU A 498 52.63 -7.64 -1.50
N LYS A 499 52.83 -8.10 -2.76
CA LYS A 499 52.82 -7.23 -3.93
C LYS A 499 51.42 -6.73 -4.27
N GLU A 500 50.43 -7.60 -4.30
CA GLU A 500 49.01 -7.23 -4.55
C GLU A 500 48.47 -6.24 -3.50
N VAL A 501 48.90 -6.34 -2.24
CA VAL A 501 48.51 -5.42 -1.15
C VAL A 501 49.25 -4.07 -1.23
N ARG A 502 50.41 -3.99 -1.89
CA ARG A 502 51.14 -2.72 -2.10
C ARG A 502 50.66 -1.93 -3.32
N ASP A 503 50.07 -2.61 -4.32
CA ASP A 503 49.62 -1.99 -5.56
C ASP A 503 48.10 -1.69 -5.53
N ALA A 504 47.39 -1.94 -4.39
CA ALA A 504 45.99 -1.61 -4.11
C ALA A 504 45.89 -0.46 -3.09
#